data_ada52841ffaace53d71c69e816564dc6
#
_entry.id   ada52841ffaace53d71c69e816564dc6
#
_cell.length_a   1.000
_cell.length_b   1.000
_cell.length_c   1.000
_cell.angle_alpha   90.00
_cell.angle_beta   90.00
_cell.angle_gamma   90.00
#
_symmetry.space_group_name_H-M   'P 1'
#
loop_
_entity.id
_entity.type
_entity.pdbx_description
1 polymer ?
#
loop_
_entity_poly.entity_id
_entity_poly.type
_entity_poly.pdbx_seq_one_letter_code
_entity_poly.pdbx_strand_id
1 'polypeptide(L)'
;MGLTCLKEVSRMTGSLQTKHGKYYVVVRIPDGLGNTKAKWINTGIPTEGNNKRKAQQRRIEILTELEENKDLITADILFADWLEEWMRIKESAVRQDKLGLNTFESYRMYIDNHIGPFFRKKGITVKGITSKDIQAYYDTKAAEGQSANSIIKHNVVIAGALKEAKRKKLIRDNPAEDAILPRKEHFEGKAYSVNEAMKLLSVLDDEPINPAVILGLLYGLRRSEVCGLRWQDIDFDAGTMQIRNTVVKTKTLIEHERTKSKKSRRTLILIDDTVPYLKALKAAQKEFKGRCINYDPDPQGHVCTNSNGKPFSPDYVSHGFSRLLERHGLPHIRFHELRHTAGSLLLNNGMSVKQIAEYLGHEKVSTTLDIYAHIDFEGKRATAQAMGNIFKNS
;
A
#
# COMPACT_ATOMS: atom_id res chain seq x y z
N MET A 1 -18.69 -33.11 -35.56
CA MET A 1 -17.78 -32.51 -36.56
C MET A 1 -17.13 -31.30 -35.92
N GLY A 2 -15.93 -31.51 -35.41
CA GLY A 2 -15.15 -30.47 -34.74
C GLY A 2 -14.25 -29.77 -35.75
N LEU A 3 -14.38 -28.48 -35.85
CA LEU A 3 -13.43 -27.61 -36.54
C LEU A 3 -12.42 -27.10 -35.52
N THR A 4 -11.28 -27.78 -35.46
CA THR A 4 -10.07 -27.32 -34.78
C THR A 4 -9.53 -26.14 -35.57
N CYS A 5 -9.71 -24.93 -35.04
CA CYS A 5 -9.08 -23.72 -35.56
C CYS A 5 -7.57 -23.79 -35.18
N LEU A 6 -6.76 -24.30 -36.11
CA LEU A 6 -5.30 -24.21 -36.05
C LEU A 6 -4.92 -22.72 -36.13
N LYS A 7 -4.52 -22.11 -35.01
CA LYS A 7 -3.84 -20.83 -35.05
C LYS A 7 -2.58 -20.99 -35.90
N GLU A 8 -2.58 -20.39 -37.09
CA GLU A 8 -1.36 -20.20 -37.87
C GLU A 8 -0.32 -19.52 -37.00
N VAL A 9 0.75 -20.26 -36.71
CA VAL A 9 1.94 -19.71 -36.04
C VAL A 9 2.62 -18.82 -37.05
N SER A 10 2.38 -17.53 -36.98
CA SER A 10 3.03 -16.50 -37.82
C SER A 10 4.55 -16.62 -37.63
N ARG A 11 5.24 -17.22 -38.61
CA ARG A 11 6.70 -17.32 -38.64
C ARG A 11 7.33 -15.91 -38.75
N MET A 12 8.42 -15.69 -38.01
CA MET A 12 9.16 -14.44 -38.11
C MET A 12 9.68 -14.25 -39.53
N THR A 13 9.38 -13.10 -40.13
CA THR A 13 9.88 -12.72 -41.45
C THR A 13 10.93 -11.62 -41.33
N GLY A 14 11.99 -11.71 -42.10
CA GLY A 14 13.04 -10.68 -42.17
C GLY A 14 13.57 -10.55 -43.61
N SER A 15 13.87 -9.35 -44.00
CA SER A 15 14.48 -9.02 -45.31
C SER A 15 16.00 -8.95 -45.19
N LEU A 16 16.70 -9.36 -46.27
CA LEU A 16 18.14 -9.14 -46.39
C LEU A 16 18.39 -7.79 -47.08
N GLN A 17 19.11 -6.91 -46.41
CA GLN A 17 19.47 -5.57 -46.94
C GLN A 17 20.98 -5.34 -46.85
N THR A 18 21.48 -4.36 -47.58
CA THR A 18 22.90 -4.00 -47.58
C THR A 18 23.10 -2.63 -46.97
N LYS A 19 24.11 -2.50 -46.12
CA LYS A 19 24.49 -1.26 -45.49
C LYS A 19 26.00 -1.28 -45.17
N HIS A 20 26.70 -0.19 -45.45
CA HIS A 20 28.18 -0.07 -45.21
C HIS A 20 28.98 -1.27 -45.73
N GLY A 21 28.72 -1.72 -46.96
CA GLY A 21 29.48 -2.82 -47.58
C GLY A 21 29.24 -4.22 -46.98
N LYS A 22 28.18 -4.40 -46.13
CA LYS A 22 27.81 -5.68 -45.51
C LYS A 22 26.34 -5.98 -45.67
N TYR A 23 26.02 -7.28 -45.59
CA TYR A 23 24.63 -7.74 -45.54
C TYR A 23 24.09 -7.66 -44.10
N TYR A 24 22.83 -7.23 -43.97
CA TYR A 24 22.08 -7.15 -42.74
C TYR A 24 20.71 -7.87 -42.88
N VAL A 25 20.28 -8.54 -41.83
CA VAL A 25 18.93 -9.04 -41.73
C VAL A 25 18.08 -7.98 -41.02
N VAL A 26 17.02 -7.50 -41.66
CA VAL A 26 16.09 -6.54 -41.08
C VAL A 26 14.82 -7.26 -40.71
N VAL A 27 14.54 -7.33 -39.42
CA VAL A 27 13.32 -7.94 -38.85
C VAL A 27 12.47 -6.88 -38.17
N ARG A 28 11.16 -7.02 -38.23
CA ARG A 28 10.22 -6.20 -37.45
C ARG A 28 9.94 -6.88 -36.13
N ILE A 29 10.26 -6.22 -35.03
CA ILE A 29 10.15 -6.76 -33.68
C ILE A 29 9.07 -5.98 -32.94
N PRO A 30 8.08 -6.64 -32.27
CA PRO A 30 7.12 -5.96 -31.42
C PRO A 30 7.85 -5.20 -30.31
N ASP A 31 7.41 -3.98 -30.01
CA ASP A 31 7.98 -3.15 -28.93
C ASP A 31 7.37 -3.44 -27.55
N GLY A 32 6.50 -4.44 -27.47
CA GLY A 32 5.77 -4.80 -26.25
C GLY A 32 4.64 -3.83 -25.88
N LEU A 33 4.51 -2.73 -26.61
CA LEU A 33 3.47 -1.70 -26.45
C LEU A 33 2.43 -1.73 -27.58
N GLY A 34 2.49 -2.78 -28.42
CA GLY A 34 1.57 -2.96 -29.55
C GLY A 34 2.10 -2.44 -30.89
N ASN A 35 3.24 -1.77 -30.93
CA ASN A 35 3.89 -1.32 -32.15
C ASN A 35 5.04 -2.25 -32.57
N THR A 36 5.65 -2.01 -33.76
CA THR A 36 6.82 -2.74 -34.21
C THR A 36 7.95 -1.80 -34.60
N LYS A 37 9.20 -2.16 -34.23
CA LYS A 37 10.42 -1.45 -34.66
C LYS A 37 11.27 -2.34 -35.54
N ALA A 38 11.92 -1.76 -36.57
CA ALA A 38 12.88 -2.47 -37.42
C ALA A 38 14.21 -2.64 -36.67
N LYS A 39 14.67 -3.90 -36.52
CA LYS A 39 15.99 -4.22 -35.98
C LYS A 39 16.91 -4.69 -37.11
N TRP A 40 18.06 -4.08 -37.21
CA TRP A 40 19.09 -4.39 -38.18
C TRP A 40 20.14 -5.28 -37.53
N ILE A 41 20.28 -6.51 -38.01
CA ILE A 41 21.25 -7.48 -37.51
C ILE A 41 22.34 -7.70 -38.53
N ASN A 42 23.60 -7.40 -38.16
CA ASN A 42 24.72 -7.57 -39.03
C ASN A 42 25.03 -9.05 -39.24
N THR A 43 25.10 -9.51 -40.48
CA THR A 43 25.46 -10.90 -40.80
C THR A 43 26.93 -11.18 -40.71
N GLY A 44 27.78 -10.12 -40.68
CA GLY A 44 29.22 -10.22 -40.78
C GLY A 44 29.74 -10.43 -42.22
N ILE A 45 28.86 -10.62 -43.20
CA ILE A 45 29.19 -11.04 -44.55
C ILE A 45 29.31 -9.78 -45.45
N PRO A 46 30.43 -9.55 -46.15
CA PRO A 46 30.61 -8.45 -47.04
C PRO A 46 29.77 -8.61 -48.33
N THR A 47 29.41 -7.48 -48.95
CA THR A 47 28.65 -7.44 -50.22
C THR A 47 29.51 -7.73 -51.45
N GLU A 48 30.83 -7.63 -51.33
CA GLU A 48 31.78 -7.90 -52.40
C GLU A 48 31.90 -9.43 -52.63
N GLY A 49 32.01 -9.79 -53.93
CA GLY A 49 32.07 -11.21 -54.36
C GLY A 49 30.70 -11.91 -54.36
N ASN A 50 30.70 -13.25 -54.57
CA ASN A 50 29.48 -14.04 -54.69
C ASN A 50 28.95 -14.47 -53.30
N ASN A 51 28.81 -13.52 -52.38
CA ASN A 51 28.45 -13.78 -50.96
C ASN A 51 26.95 -13.76 -50.65
N LYS A 52 26.11 -13.46 -51.65
CA LYS A 52 24.66 -13.34 -51.45
C LYS A 52 24.02 -14.65 -50.96
N ARG A 53 24.51 -15.82 -51.43
CA ARG A 53 24.02 -17.13 -51.01
C ARG A 53 24.40 -17.43 -49.54
N LYS A 54 25.63 -17.09 -49.12
CA LYS A 54 26.09 -17.19 -47.74
C LYS A 54 25.27 -16.26 -46.82
N ALA A 55 24.97 -15.04 -47.26
CA ALA A 55 24.17 -14.10 -46.50
C ALA A 55 22.71 -14.58 -46.34
N GLN A 56 22.18 -15.23 -47.37
CA GLN A 56 20.85 -15.84 -47.29
C GLN A 56 20.78 -17.04 -46.32
N GLN A 57 21.82 -17.87 -46.30
CA GLN A 57 21.96 -18.96 -45.33
C GLN A 57 22.00 -18.41 -43.90
N ARG A 58 22.87 -17.40 -43.67
CA ARG A 58 22.99 -16.72 -42.36
C ARG A 58 21.68 -16.03 -41.93
N ARG A 59 20.93 -15.50 -42.92
CA ARG A 59 19.57 -14.96 -42.62
C ARG A 59 18.66 -16.02 -42.06
N ILE A 60 18.63 -17.23 -42.61
CA ILE A 60 17.80 -18.34 -42.15
C ILE A 60 18.19 -18.72 -40.71
N GLU A 61 19.50 -18.85 -40.44
CA GLU A 61 20.02 -19.17 -39.11
C GLU A 61 19.59 -18.10 -38.10
N ILE A 62 19.79 -16.82 -38.42
CA ILE A 62 19.38 -15.69 -37.57
C ILE A 62 17.87 -15.72 -37.30
N LEU A 63 17.03 -15.97 -38.32
CA LEU A 63 15.59 -16.06 -38.16
C LEU A 63 15.18 -17.25 -37.30
N THR A 64 15.86 -18.38 -37.41
CA THR A 64 15.63 -19.57 -36.56
C THR A 64 16.05 -19.28 -35.12
N GLU A 65 17.24 -18.72 -34.88
CA GLU A 65 17.68 -18.27 -33.56
C GLU A 65 16.72 -17.28 -32.94
N LEU A 66 16.15 -16.37 -33.75
CA LEU A 66 15.16 -15.40 -33.32
C LEU A 66 13.81 -16.06 -33.01
N GLU A 67 13.41 -17.09 -33.76
CA GLU A 67 12.15 -17.81 -33.55
C GLU A 67 12.19 -18.66 -32.29
N GLU A 68 13.33 -19.33 -32.04
CA GLU A 68 13.59 -20.05 -30.78
C GLU A 68 13.60 -19.14 -29.55
N ASN A 69 14.01 -17.87 -29.75
CA ASN A 69 14.02 -16.84 -28.72
C ASN A 69 12.86 -15.82 -28.86
N LYS A 70 11.80 -16.13 -29.61
CA LYS A 70 10.72 -15.21 -29.98
C LYS A 70 10.10 -14.48 -28.78
N ASP A 71 9.98 -15.19 -27.67
CA ASP A 71 9.45 -14.65 -26.42
C ASP A 71 10.39 -13.65 -25.71
N LEU A 72 11.66 -13.58 -26.13
CA LEU A 72 12.68 -12.66 -25.58
C LEU A 72 12.99 -11.48 -26.51
N ILE A 73 12.38 -11.43 -27.71
CA ILE A 73 12.68 -10.43 -28.74
C ILE A 73 11.62 -9.34 -28.69
N THR A 74 11.58 -8.59 -27.63
CA THR A 74 10.93 -7.30 -27.59
C THR A 74 11.97 -6.20 -27.76
N ALA A 75 11.58 -5.07 -28.38
CA ALA A 75 12.43 -3.89 -28.45
C ALA A 75 12.86 -3.45 -27.05
N ASP A 76 14.00 -2.76 -26.96
CA ASP A 76 14.50 -2.23 -25.69
C ASP A 76 13.55 -1.17 -25.14
N ILE A 77 12.63 -1.60 -24.30
CA ILE A 77 11.70 -0.70 -23.58
C ILE A 77 12.47 -0.11 -22.40
N LEU A 78 12.45 1.20 -22.24
CA LEU A 78 12.98 1.83 -21.02
C LEU A 78 12.22 1.30 -19.81
N PHE A 79 12.95 0.98 -18.74
CA PHE A 79 12.32 0.48 -17.51
C PHE A 79 11.31 1.49 -16.93
N ALA A 80 11.57 2.79 -17.08
CA ALA A 80 10.62 3.83 -16.70
C ALA A 80 9.31 3.78 -17.50
N ASP A 81 9.36 3.45 -18.81
CA ASP A 81 8.15 3.31 -19.64
C ASP A 81 7.43 2.00 -19.35
N TRP A 82 8.16 0.95 -18.99
CA TRP A 82 7.60 -0.30 -18.51
C TRP A 82 6.83 -0.14 -17.20
N LEU A 83 7.30 0.70 -16.29
CA LEU A 83 6.59 1.04 -15.05
C LEU A 83 5.22 1.66 -15.34
N GLU A 84 5.09 2.50 -16.37
CA GLU A 84 3.82 3.06 -16.80
C GLU A 84 2.86 1.97 -17.32
N GLU A 85 3.37 1.04 -18.12
CA GLU A 85 2.57 -0.09 -18.60
C GLU A 85 2.15 -1.02 -17.45
N TRP A 86 3.06 -1.26 -16.51
CA TRP A 86 2.74 -2.02 -15.31
C TRP A 86 1.66 -1.35 -14.46
N MET A 87 1.65 -0.01 -14.38
CA MET A 87 0.59 0.73 -13.70
C MET A 87 -0.76 0.58 -14.38
N ARG A 88 -0.83 0.49 -15.73
CA ARG A 88 -2.09 0.19 -16.45
C ARG A 88 -2.63 -1.20 -16.06
N ILE A 89 -1.73 -2.19 -15.92
CA ILE A 89 -2.12 -3.52 -15.43
C ILE A 89 -2.66 -3.44 -13.99
N LYS A 90 -2.02 -2.65 -13.12
CA LYS A 90 -2.48 -2.44 -11.74
C LYS A 90 -3.82 -1.70 -11.66
N GLU A 91 -4.06 -0.75 -12.54
CA GLU A 91 -5.35 -0.07 -12.65
C GLU A 91 -6.49 -1.06 -12.98
N SER A 92 -6.24 -1.99 -13.91
CA SER A 92 -7.19 -3.07 -14.17
C SER A 92 -7.44 -3.96 -12.94
N ALA A 93 -6.41 -4.21 -12.14
CA ALA A 93 -6.55 -4.96 -10.89
C ALA A 93 -7.38 -4.19 -9.83
N VAL A 94 -7.30 -2.85 -9.81
CA VAL A 94 -8.16 -2.00 -8.96
C VAL A 94 -9.62 -2.13 -9.39
N ARG A 95 -9.91 -2.03 -10.71
CA ARG A 95 -11.27 -2.18 -11.24
C ARG A 95 -11.88 -3.56 -10.94
N GLN A 96 -11.05 -4.59 -10.77
CA GLN A 96 -11.46 -5.96 -10.41
C GLN A 96 -11.46 -6.23 -8.89
N ASP A 97 -11.29 -5.21 -8.05
CA ASP A 97 -11.20 -5.31 -6.58
C ASP A 97 -10.06 -6.24 -6.07
N LYS A 98 -9.05 -6.46 -6.92
CA LYS A 98 -7.85 -7.27 -6.58
C LYS A 98 -6.72 -6.44 -5.97
N LEU A 99 -6.76 -5.13 -6.10
CA LEU A 99 -5.79 -4.19 -5.56
C LEU A 99 -6.52 -3.00 -4.93
N GLY A 100 -6.23 -2.69 -3.68
CA GLY A 100 -6.80 -1.52 -3.01
C GLY A 100 -6.30 -0.21 -3.63
N LEU A 101 -7.19 0.77 -3.82
CA LEU A 101 -6.90 2.05 -4.45
C LEU A 101 -5.74 2.80 -3.76
N ASN A 102 -5.68 2.81 -2.42
CA ASN A 102 -4.57 3.44 -1.68
C ASN A 102 -3.21 2.82 -2.01
N THR A 103 -3.18 1.51 -2.26
CA THR A 103 -1.95 0.82 -2.67
C THR A 103 -1.55 1.25 -4.09
N PHE A 104 -2.52 1.35 -4.99
CA PHE A 104 -2.31 1.84 -6.36
C PHE A 104 -1.77 3.28 -6.36
N GLU A 105 -2.38 4.18 -5.61
CA GLU A 105 -1.94 5.58 -5.48
C GLU A 105 -0.53 5.67 -4.86
N SER A 106 -0.23 4.82 -3.88
CA SER A 106 1.13 4.74 -3.31
C SER A 106 2.16 4.30 -4.35
N TYR A 107 1.83 3.30 -5.18
CA TYR A 107 2.70 2.85 -6.26
C TYR A 107 2.93 3.96 -7.29
N ARG A 108 1.85 4.67 -7.68
CA ARG A 108 1.93 5.82 -8.59
C ARG A 108 2.87 6.89 -8.02
N MET A 109 2.68 7.28 -6.77
CA MET A 109 3.54 8.27 -6.09
C MET A 109 5.02 7.83 -6.06
N TYR A 110 5.32 6.55 -5.77
CA TYR A 110 6.71 6.08 -5.75
C TYR A 110 7.32 6.08 -7.15
N ILE A 111 6.55 5.75 -8.18
CA ILE A 111 7.01 5.76 -9.57
C ILE A 111 7.25 7.21 -10.02
N ASP A 112 6.29 8.10 -9.86
CA ASP A 112 6.34 9.46 -10.38
C ASP A 112 7.44 10.29 -9.71
N ASN A 113 7.60 10.16 -8.38
CA ASN A 113 8.49 11.03 -7.62
C ASN A 113 9.90 10.44 -7.41
N HIS A 114 10.07 9.13 -7.53
CA HIS A 114 11.34 8.50 -7.14
C HIS A 114 11.89 7.53 -8.18
N ILE A 115 11.14 6.48 -8.54
CA ILE A 115 11.67 5.37 -9.32
C ILE A 115 11.82 5.76 -10.80
N GLY A 116 10.73 6.26 -11.39
CA GLY A 116 10.69 6.65 -12.80
C GLY A 116 11.77 7.67 -13.19
N PRO A 117 11.90 8.81 -12.48
CA PRO A 117 12.92 9.81 -12.77
C PRO A 117 14.35 9.25 -12.73
N PHE A 118 14.68 8.40 -11.75
CA PHE A 118 16.02 7.82 -11.63
C PHE A 118 16.37 6.92 -12.82
N PHE A 119 15.51 5.96 -13.13
CA PHE A 119 15.78 5.00 -14.20
C PHE A 119 15.68 5.64 -15.59
N ARG A 120 14.81 6.64 -15.76
CA ARG A 120 14.72 7.43 -17.02
C ARG A 120 16.00 8.22 -17.28
N LYS A 121 16.54 8.90 -16.25
CA LYS A 121 17.81 9.65 -16.35
C LYS A 121 18.98 8.75 -16.75
N LYS A 122 18.99 7.50 -16.28
CA LYS A 122 20.04 6.53 -16.63
C LYS A 122 19.82 5.82 -17.99
N GLY A 123 18.65 5.96 -18.61
CA GLY A 123 18.33 5.32 -19.89
C GLY A 123 18.33 3.79 -19.83
N ILE A 124 18.09 3.20 -18.64
CA ILE A 124 18.15 1.75 -18.42
C ILE A 124 16.91 1.10 -19.03
N THR A 125 17.12 0.07 -19.86
CA THR A 125 16.04 -0.72 -20.47
C THR A 125 15.63 -1.91 -19.59
N VAL A 126 14.43 -2.47 -19.83
CA VAL A 126 13.95 -3.66 -19.11
C VAL A 126 14.89 -4.85 -19.27
N LYS A 127 15.49 -5.03 -20.45
CA LYS A 127 16.47 -6.11 -20.71
C LYS A 127 17.83 -5.83 -20.12
N GLY A 128 18.20 -4.57 -20.04
CA GLY A 128 19.52 -4.13 -19.58
C GLY A 128 19.61 -3.91 -18.08
N ILE A 129 18.48 -3.89 -17.36
CA ILE A 129 18.49 -3.64 -15.91
C ILE A 129 19.15 -4.80 -15.16
N THR A 130 20.07 -4.45 -14.27
CA THR A 130 20.81 -5.40 -13.45
C THR A 130 20.54 -5.20 -11.95
N SER A 131 20.90 -6.18 -11.11
CA SER A 131 20.88 -6.03 -9.66
C SER A 131 21.75 -4.87 -9.17
N LYS A 132 22.86 -4.59 -9.87
CA LYS A 132 23.73 -3.43 -9.58
C LYS A 132 23.02 -2.09 -9.80
N ASP A 133 22.21 -1.97 -10.85
CA ASP A 133 21.45 -0.74 -11.13
C ASP A 133 20.37 -0.50 -10.05
N ILE A 134 19.74 -1.58 -9.60
CA ILE A 134 18.74 -1.55 -8.53
C ILE A 134 19.41 -1.20 -7.20
N GLN A 135 20.56 -1.80 -6.90
CA GLN A 135 21.34 -1.46 -5.72
C GLN A 135 21.78 0.00 -5.73
N ALA A 136 22.29 0.50 -6.84
CA ALA A 136 22.65 1.90 -7.00
C ALA A 136 21.47 2.86 -6.78
N TYR A 137 20.24 2.44 -7.12
CA TYR A 137 19.03 3.18 -6.78
C TYR A 137 18.79 3.23 -5.27
N TYR A 138 18.91 2.10 -4.56
CA TYR A 138 18.72 2.06 -3.10
C TYR A 138 19.75 2.90 -2.39
N ASP A 139 21.03 2.79 -2.79
CA ASP A 139 22.14 3.54 -2.20
C ASP A 139 21.95 5.07 -2.41
N THR A 140 21.50 5.46 -3.60
CA THR A 140 21.16 6.86 -3.90
C THR A 140 20.03 7.35 -3.02
N LYS A 141 18.95 6.56 -2.84
CA LYS A 141 17.81 6.96 -2.01
C LYS A 141 18.17 7.02 -0.52
N ALA A 142 19.03 6.13 -0.05
CA ALA A 142 19.58 6.19 1.31
C ALA A 142 20.43 7.46 1.52
N ALA A 143 21.30 7.80 0.56
CA ALA A 143 22.11 9.02 0.60
C ALA A 143 21.25 10.31 0.55
N GLU A 144 20.08 10.28 -0.12
CA GLU A 144 19.08 11.35 -0.12
C GLU A 144 18.27 11.43 1.20
N GLY A 145 18.55 10.57 2.21
CA GLY A 145 17.87 10.57 3.50
C GLY A 145 16.54 9.80 3.54
N GLN A 146 16.25 8.99 2.53
CA GLN A 146 15.06 8.12 2.59
C GLN A 146 15.24 7.00 3.61
N SER A 147 14.21 6.75 4.44
CA SER A 147 14.25 5.67 5.43
C SER A 147 14.33 4.28 4.76
N ALA A 148 14.93 3.32 5.47
CA ALA A 148 14.99 1.93 5.05
C ALA A 148 13.60 1.37 4.68
N ASN A 149 12.58 1.69 5.49
CA ASN A 149 11.19 1.29 5.24
C ASN A 149 10.61 1.89 3.94
N SER A 150 11.02 3.10 3.55
CA SER A 150 10.62 3.71 2.27
C SER A 150 11.27 2.99 1.09
N ILE A 151 12.56 2.70 1.18
CA ILE A 151 13.31 1.98 0.14
C ILE A 151 12.73 0.57 -0.06
N ILE A 152 12.37 -0.14 1.02
CA ILE A 152 11.70 -1.44 0.96
C ILE A 152 10.36 -1.34 0.21
N LYS A 153 9.58 -0.27 0.41
CA LYS A 153 8.34 -0.03 -0.35
C LYS A 153 8.60 0.25 -1.83
N HIS A 154 9.67 0.97 -2.16
CA HIS A 154 10.08 1.16 -3.56
C HIS A 154 10.46 -0.18 -4.21
N ASN A 155 11.16 -1.05 -3.47
CA ASN A 155 11.47 -2.40 -3.97
C ASN A 155 10.20 -3.22 -4.28
N VAL A 156 9.14 -3.11 -3.49
CA VAL A 156 7.87 -3.81 -3.80
C VAL A 156 7.36 -3.43 -5.20
N VAL A 157 7.52 -2.18 -5.61
CA VAL A 157 7.15 -1.69 -6.95
C VAL A 157 8.12 -2.21 -8.01
N ILE A 158 9.43 -2.05 -7.81
CA ILE A 158 10.47 -2.46 -8.75
C ILE A 158 10.40 -3.98 -8.98
N ALA A 159 10.43 -4.77 -7.91
CA ALA A 159 10.38 -6.23 -7.99
C ALA A 159 9.05 -6.73 -8.58
N GLY A 160 7.94 -6.06 -8.24
CA GLY A 160 6.62 -6.37 -8.79
C GLY A 160 6.52 -6.10 -10.29
N ALA A 161 7.09 -5.00 -10.78
CA ALA A 161 7.12 -4.66 -12.19
C ALA A 161 8.04 -5.62 -12.98
N LEU A 162 9.19 -5.97 -12.42
CA LEU A 162 10.12 -6.93 -13.03
C LEU A 162 9.58 -8.36 -13.01
N LYS A 163 8.87 -8.77 -11.96
CA LYS A 163 8.15 -10.05 -11.92
C LYS A 163 7.11 -10.14 -13.04
N GLU A 164 6.41 -9.06 -13.33
CA GLU A 164 5.46 -9.00 -14.43
C GLU A 164 6.19 -9.02 -15.79
N ALA A 165 7.34 -8.36 -15.92
CA ALA A 165 8.20 -8.43 -17.11
C ALA A 165 8.69 -9.87 -17.36
N LYS A 166 9.10 -10.60 -16.30
CA LYS A 166 9.45 -12.02 -16.38
C LYS A 166 8.25 -12.87 -16.81
N ARG A 167 7.06 -12.62 -16.26
CA ARG A 167 5.82 -13.33 -16.65
C ARG A 167 5.47 -13.11 -18.13
N LYS A 168 5.72 -11.90 -18.65
CA LYS A 168 5.54 -11.57 -20.08
C LYS A 168 6.74 -11.99 -20.94
N LYS A 169 7.73 -12.69 -20.39
CA LYS A 169 8.94 -13.15 -21.06
C LYS A 169 9.80 -12.03 -21.67
N LEU A 170 9.75 -10.83 -21.10
CA LEU A 170 10.61 -9.71 -21.49
C LEU A 170 12.03 -9.89 -20.94
N ILE A 171 12.16 -10.55 -19.81
CA ILE A 171 13.41 -10.91 -19.14
C ILE A 171 13.35 -12.38 -18.66
N ARG A 172 14.51 -12.99 -18.50
CA ARG A 172 14.61 -14.37 -17.99
C ARG A 172 14.44 -14.43 -16.48
N ASP A 173 15.12 -13.55 -15.76
CA ASP A 173 15.18 -13.52 -14.31
C ASP A 173 14.84 -12.13 -13.79
N ASN A 174 14.41 -12.05 -12.53
CA ASN A 174 14.10 -10.80 -11.88
C ASN A 174 15.33 -10.29 -11.12
N PRO A 175 16.06 -9.28 -11.62
CA PRO A 175 17.28 -8.81 -10.96
C PRO A 175 17.05 -8.13 -9.60
N ALA A 176 15.79 -7.83 -9.23
CA ALA A 176 15.49 -7.28 -7.92
C ALA A 176 15.54 -8.35 -6.80
N GLU A 177 15.57 -9.64 -7.15
CA GLU A 177 15.69 -10.72 -6.17
C GLU A 177 17.11 -10.81 -5.59
N ASP A 178 18.12 -10.35 -6.35
CA ASP A 178 19.53 -10.36 -5.93
C ASP A 178 19.99 -9.04 -5.30
N ALA A 179 19.14 -8.02 -5.27
CA ALA A 179 19.47 -6.73 -4.67
C ALA A 179 19.34 -6.78 -3.14
N ILE A 180 20.31 -6.21 -2.44
CA ILE A 180 20.35 -6.21 -0.97
C ILE A 180 19.49 -5.07 -0.44
N LEU A 181 18.42 -5.42 0.26
CA LEU A 181 17.56 -4.44 0.92
C LEU A 181 18.17 -3.95 2.23
N PRO A 182 17.98 -2.67 2.57
CA PRO A 182 18.35 -2.17 3.88
C PRO A 182 17.55 -2.90 4.97
N ARG A 183 18.15 -3.02 6.16
CA ARG A 183 17.49 -3.63 7.30
C ARG A 183 16.25 -2.82 7.68
N LYS A 184 15.12 -3.51 7.80
CA LYS A 184 13.87 -2.88 8.23
C LYS A 184 14.05 -2.23 9.60
N GLU A 185 13.74 -0.94 9.68
CA GLU A 185 13.69 -0.22 10.95
C GLU A 185 12.42 -0.62 11.69
N HIS A 186 12.60 -1.01 12.96
CA HIS A 186 11.47 -1.24 13.87
C HIS A 186 10.96 0.12 14.33
N PHE A 187 9.70 0.38 14.08
CA PHE A 187 9.04 1.56 14.61
C PHE A 187 8.44 1.20 15.97
N GLU A 188 8.97 1.80 17.02
CA GLU A 188 8.35 1.74 18.35
C GLU A 188 7.21 2.76 18.39
N GLY A 189 5.96 2.26 18.40
CA GLY A 189 4.79 3.11 18.57
C GLY A 189 4.81 3.76 19.97
N LYS A 190 4.63 5.07 20.01
CA LYS A 190 4.46 5.78 21.28
C LYS A 190 3.04 5.52 21.79
N ALA A 191 2.91 5.17 23.06
CA ALA A 191 1.63 5.06 23.73
C ALA A 191 1.59 6.03 24.91
N TYR A 192 0.47 6.66 25.15
CA TYR A 192 0.27 7.48 26.33
C TYR A 192 0.14 6.61 27.58
N SER A 193 0.70 7.09 28.67
CA SER A 193 0.36 6.62 30.03
C SER A 193 -1.09 6.96 30.38
N VAL A 194 -1.61 6.36 31.44
CA VAL A 194 -2.95 6.68 31.98
C VAL A 194 -3.10 8.18 32.23
N ASN A 195 -2.10 8.81 32.84
CA ASN A 195 -2.13 10.24 33.18
C ASN A 195 -2.17 11.13 31.94
N GLU A 196 -1.39 10.81 30.89
CA GLU A 196 -1.40 11.54 29.62
C GLU A 196 -2.73 11.36 28.88
N ALA A 197 -3.29 10.14 28.90
CA ALA A 197 -4.60 9.86 28.34
C ALA A 197 -5.72 10.62 29.05
N MET A 198 -5.69 10.66 30.39
CA MET A 198 -6.63 11.47 31.18
C MET A 198 -6.47 12.96 30.90
N LYS A 199 -5.25 13.47 30.80
CA LYS A 199 -4.99 14.86 30.45
C LYS A 199 -5.51 15.18 29.03
N LEU A 200 -5.33 14.26 28.06
CA LEU A 200 -5.94 14.43 26.74
C LEU A 200 -7.46 14.52 26.81
N LEU A 201 -8.12 13.61 27.54
CA LEU A 201 -9.57 13.63 27.68
C LEU A 201 -10.10 14.91 28.34
N SER A 202 -9.39 15.46 29.32
CA SER A 202 -9.82 16.68 30.04
C SER A 202 -9.78 17.97 29.21
N VAL A 203 -9.16 17.95 28.03
CA VAL A 203 -9.05 19.14 27.14
C VAL A 203 -9.92 19.04 25.88
N LEU A 204 -10.81 18.03 25.80
CA LEU A 204 -11.56 17.75 24.57
C LEU A 204 -12.87 18.52 24.43
N ASP A 205 -13.45 19.08 25.51
CA ASP A 205 -14.84 19.54 25.53
C ASP A 205 -15.20 20.50 24.40
N ASP A 206 -14.34 21.47 24.11
CA ASP A 206 -14.56 22.46 23.04
C ASP A 206 -13.80 22.14 21.73
N GLU A 207 -13.19 20.96 21.62
CA GLU A 207 -12.39 20.61 20.46
C GLU A 207 -13.23 20.00 19.34
N PRO A 208 -13.18 20.56 18.11
CA PRO A 208 -13.98 20.06 16.99
C PRO A 208 -13.76 18.60 16.65
N ILE A 209 -12.57 18.06 16.98
CA ILE A 209 -12.21 16.64 16.73
C ILE A 209 -12.48 15.73 17.93
N ASN A 210 -13.11 16.26 19.00
CA ASN A 210 -13.45 15.49 20.20
C ASN A 210 -14.03 14.10 19.88
N PRO A 211 -15.10 13.95 19.05
CA PRO A 211 -15.67 12.62 18.79
C PRO A 211 -14.66 11.65 18.17
N ALA A 212 -13.78 12.15 17.31
CA ALA A 212 -12.77 11.31 16.70
C ALA A 212 -11.73 10.83 17.71
N VAL A 213 -11.31 11.69 18.65
CA VAL A 213 -10.33 11.35 19.69
C VAL A 213 -10.92 10.35 20.68
N ILE A 214 -12.16 10.55 21.12
CA ILE A 214 -12.88 9.59 22.00
C ILE A 214 -12.94 8.21 21.33
N LEU A 215 -13.39 8.14 20.09
CA LEU A 215 -13.49 6.89 19.35
C LEU A 215 -12.11 6.23 19.11
N GLY A 216 -11.09 7.03 18.85
CA GLY A 216 -9.71 6.55 18.66
C GLY A 216 -9.08 6.03 19.94
N LEU A 217 -9.25 6.73 21.06
CA LEU A 217 -8.62 6.42 22.33
C LEU A 217 -9.39 5.32 23.09
N LEU A 218 -10.68 5.48 23.29
CA LEU A 218 -11.44 4.58 24.14
C LEU A 218 -11.81 3.28 23.40
N TYR A 219 -12.19 3.34 22.13
CA TYR A 219 -12.57 2.17 21.34
C TYR A 219 -11.46 1.64 20.43
N GLY A 220 -10.32 2.28 20.40
CA GLY A 220 -9.17 1.86 19.58
C GLY A 220 -9.47 1.84 18.09
N LEU A 221 -10.38 2.68 17.59
CA LEU A 221 -10.75 2.71 16.17
C LEU A 221 -9.60 3.24 15.32
N ARG A 222 -9.43 2.64 14.13
CA ARG A 222 -8.52 3.18 13.12
C ARG A 222 -9.07 4.51 12.60
N ARG A 223 -8.19 5.42 12.19
CA ARG A 223 -8.59 6.73 11.62
C ARG A 223 -9.68 6.61 10.53
N SER A 224 -9.51 5.64 9.62
CA SER A 224 -10.50 5.39 8.55
C SER A 224 -11.83 4.83 9.08
N GLU A 225 -11.82 4.07 10.16
CA GLU A 225 -13.01 3.55 10.83
C GLU A 225 -13.77 4.69 11.56
N VAL A 226 -13.02 5.58 12.23
CA VAL A 226 -13.58 6.79 12.87
C VAL A 226 -14.31 7.67 11.85
N CYS A 227 -13.66 7.92 10.69
CA CYS A 227 -14.28 8.74 9.64
C CYS A 227 -15.48 8.04 8.97
N GLY A 228 -15.54 6.70 8.99
CA GLY A 228 -16.61 5.93 8.34
C GLY A 228 -17.72 5.47 9.28
N LEU A 229 -17.65 5.76 10.58
CA LEU A 229 -18.67 5.34 11.54
C LEU A 229 -19.95 6.17 11.35
N ARG A 230 -21.09 5.49 11.26
CA ARG A 230 -22.40 6.08 11.02
C ARG A 230 -23.32 5.87 12.23
N TRP A 231 -24.28 6.76 12.46
CA TRP A 231 -25.26 6.63 13.54
C TRP A 231 -26.11 5.36 13.45
N GLN A 232 -26.38 4.85 12.27
CA GLN A 232 -27.09 3.59 12.08
C GLN A 232 -26.30 2.36 12.54
N ASP A 233 -25.00 2.49 12.75
CA ASP A 233 -24.11 1.44 13.24
C ASP A 233 -24.01 1.41 14.77
N ILE A 234 -24.69 2.37 15.46
CA ILE A 234 -24.73 2.44 16.92
C ILE A 234 -26.16 2.14 17.38
N ASP A 235 -26.30 1.05 18.10
CA ASP A 235 -27.54 0.66 18.76
C ASP A 235 -27.42 0.98 20.25
N PHE A 236 -28.12 2.04 20.67
CA PHE A 236 -28.11 2.49 22.07
C PHE A 236 -28.94 1.60 23.01
N ASP A 237 -29.91 0.86 22.47
CA ASP A 237 -30.77 -0.01 23.26
C ASP A 237 -30.06 -1.35 23.51
N ALA A 238 -29.38 -1.89 22.49
CA ALA A 238 -28.54 -3.07 22.63
C ALA A 238 -27.16 -2.74 23.24
N GLY A 239 -26.79 -1.46 23.39
CA GLY A 239 -25.50 -1.04 23.93
C GLY A 239 -24.33 -1.44 23.02
N THR A 240 -24.50 -1.42 21.69
CA THR A 240 -23.48 -1.93 20.75
C THR A 240 -23.11 -0.92 19.64
N MET A 241 -21.89 -1.07 19.12
CA MET A 241 -21.36 -0.32 17.98
C MET A 241 -20.76 -1.30 16.97
N GLN A 242 -21.19 -1.23 15.72
CA GLN A 242 -20.70 -2.09 14.64
C GLN A 242 -19.69 -1.34 13.77
N ILE A 243 -18.48 -1.86 13.64
CA ILE A 243 -17.44 -1.28 12.79
C ILE A 243 -17.49 -1.98 11.44
N ARG A 244 -18.06 -1.31 10.41
CA ARG A 244 -18.32 -1.86 9.08
C ARG A 244 -17.73 -1.04 7.95
N ASN A 245 -17.71 0.29 8.10
CA ASN A 245 -17.37 1.22 7.06
C ASN A 245 -16.01 1.86 7.31
N THR A 246 -15.33 2.26 6.24
CA THR A 246 -14.09 3.00 6.31
C THR A 246 -14.07 4.10 5.26
N VAL A 247 -13.61 5.28 5.63
CA VAL A 247 -13.35 6.38 4.70
C VAL A 247 -11.85 6.48 4.46
N VAL A 248 -11.45 6.48 3.20
CA VAL A 248 -10.07 6.72 2.76
C VAL A 248 -10.03 7.95 1.86
N LYS A 249 -8.93 8.70 1.93
CA LYS A 249 -8.69 9.82 1.04
C LYS A 249 -7.65 9.43 0.01
N THR A 250 -8.06 9.53 -1.25
CA THR A 250 -7.19 9.53 -2.42
C THR A 250 -7.25 10.94 -3.04
N LYS A 251 -7.34 11.08 -4.34
CA LYS A 251 -7.69 12.37 -4.98
C LYS A 251 -9.08 12.86 -4.54
N THR A 252 -9.98 11.92 -4.24
CA THR A 252 -11.32 12.15 -3.69
C THR A 252 -11.49 11.35 -2.40
N LEU A 253 -12.48 11.72 -1.57
CA LEU A 253 -12.92 10.90 -0.45
C LEU A 253 -13.66 9.69 -1.01
N ILE A 254 -13.24 8.50 -0.64
CA ILE A 254 -13.89 7.25 -1.03
C ILE A 254 -14.32 6.52 0.22
N GLU A 255 -15.60 6.26 0.30
CA GLU A 255 -16.18 5.43 1.32
C GLU A 255 -16.23 3.98 0.83
N HIS A 256 -15.71 3.10 1.64
CA HIS A 256 -15.81 1.65 1.41
C HIS A 256 -16.78 1.07 2.43
N GLU A 257 -17.89 0.51 1.96
CA GLU A 257 -18.83 -0.26 2.78
C GLU A 257 -18.24 -1.60 3.26
N ARG A 258 -16.99 -1.88 2.91
CA ARG A 258 -16.27 -3.08 3.32
C ARG A 258 -14.95 -2.69 3.95
N THR A 259 -14.74 -3.10 5.19
CA THR A 259 -13.40 -3.13 5.77
C THR A 259 -12.52 -4.12 5.00
N LYS A 260 -11.21 -3.87 4.96
CA LYS A 260 -10.20 -4.57 4.14
C LYS A 260 -10.18 -6.11 4.36
N SER A 261 -10.70 -6.60 5.48
CA SER A 261 -10.81 -8.04 5.78
C SER A 261 -12.11 -8.34 6.55
N LYS A 262 -12.62 -9.59 6.45
CA LYS A 262 -13.79 -10.05 7.22
C LYS A 262 -13.60 -9.87 8.74
N LYS A 263 -12.38 -10.01 9.27
CA LYS A 263 -12.04 -9.84 10.69
C LYS A 263 -12.01 -8.39 11.15
N SER A 264 -11.93 -7.41 10.23
CA SER A 264 -12.02 -6.00 10.59
C SER A 264 -13.45 -5.58 10.93
N ARG A 265 -14.47 -6.34 10.50
CA ARG A 265 -15.84 -6.17 10.95
C ARG A 265 -15.96 -6.75 12.36
N ARG A 266 -16.32 -5.93 13.30
CA ARG A 266 -16.50 -6.30 14.69
C ARG A 266 -17.61 -5.50 15.32
N THR A 267 -18.20 -6.08 16.34
CA THR A 267 -19.13 -5.39 17.22
C THR A 267 -18.40 -5.08 18.52
N LEU A 268 -18.46 -3.84 18.94
CA LEU A 268 -17.96 -3.36 20.22
C LEU A 268 -19.14 -3.08 21.15
N ILE A 269 -18.96 -3.34 22.42
CA ILE A 269 -19.91 -2.92 23.46
C ILE A 269 -19.65 -1.44 23.74
N LEU A 270 -20.72 -0.65 23.87
CA LEU A 270 -20.61 0.76 24.25
C LEU A 270 -20.10 0.83 25.70
N ILE A 271 -19.16 1.73 25.93
CA ILE A 271 -18.70 2.08 27.27
C ILE A 271 -19.75 2.98 27.89
N ASP A 272 -20.29 2.60 29.07
CA ASP A 272 -21.43 3.26 29.71
C ASP A 272 -21.24 4.78 29.84
N ASP A 273 -20.05 5.22 30.25
CA ASP A 273 -19.72 6.65 30.39
C ASP A 273 -19.70 7.41 29.07
N THR A 274 -19.58 6.72 27.91
CA THR A 274 -19.61 7.37 26.59
C THR A 274 -21.02 7.49 26.00
N VAL A 275 -21.99 6.74 26.51
CA VAL A 275 -23.36 6.73 25.98
C VAL A 275 -24.05 8.08 26.09
N PRO A 276 -24.01 8.80 27.25
CA PRO A 276 -24.59 10.14 27.35
C PRO A 276 -23.95 11.11 26.35
N TYR A 277 -22.63 11.08 26.21
CA TYR A 277 -21.90 11.92 25.26
C TYR A 277 -22.34 11.66 23.82
N LEU A 278 -22.40 10.39 23.39
CA LEU A 278 -22.80 10.04 22.01
C LEU A 278 -24.26 10.42 21.74
N LYS A 279 -25.16 10.28 22.71
CA LYS A 279 -26.57 10.72 22.60
C LYS A 279 -26.66 12.25 22.47
N ALA A 280 -25.93 12.99 23.28
CA ALA A 280 -25.85 14.45 23.21
C ALA A 280 -25.29 14.93 21.87
N LEU A 281 -24.20 14.32 21.39
CA LEU A 281 -23.62 14.63 20.07
C LEU A 281 -24.63 14.40 18.93
N LYS A 282 -25.35 13.26 18.95
CA LYS A 282 -26.42 12.96 17.97
C LYS A 282 -27.53 13.99 17.97
N ALA A 283 -27.96 14.40 19.16
CA ALA A 283 -28.99 15.43 19.33
C ALA A 283 -28.52 16.81 18.82
N ALA A 284 -27.30 17.22 19.17
CA ALA A 284 -26.69 18.47 18.72
C ALA A 284 -26.55 18.51 17.18
N GLN A 285 -26.12 17.43 16.56
CA GLN A 285 -26.03 17.36 15.08
C GLN A 285 -27.40 17.45 14.42
N LYS A 286 -28.45 16.84 15.00
CA LYS A 286 -29.82 16.94 14.50
C LYS A 286 -30.35 18.37 14.60
N GLU A 287 -30.11 19.03 15.71
CA GLU A 287 -30.50 20.46 15.94
C GLU A 287 -29.76 21.38 14.98
N PHE A 288 -28.45 21.20 14.84
CA PHE A 288 -27.62 21.99 13.93
C PHE A 288 -28.09 21.87 12.47
N LYS A 289 -28.45 20.66 12.02
CA LYS A 289 -29.02 20.42 10.69
C LYS A 289 -30.24 21.29 10.40
N GLY A 290 -31.07 21.55 11.41
CA GLY A 290 -32.28 22.38 11.28
C GLY A 290 -32.00 23.88 11.22
N ARG A 291 -30.84 24.36 11.65
CA ARG A 291 -30.50 25.79 11.81
C ARG A 291 -29.44 26.32 10.85
N CYS A 292 -28.63 25.46 10.26
CA CYS A 292 -27.50 25.87 9.43
C CYS A 292 -27.92 26.15 7.99
N ILE A 293 -27.75 27.40 7.52
CA ILE A 293 -28.08 27.82 6.13
C ILE A 293 -27.17 27.13 5.10
N ASN A 294 -25.91 26.87 5.46
CA ASN A 294 -24.90 26.25 4.60
C ASN A 294 -24.61 24.78 5.00
N TYR A 295 -25.64 24.09 5.50
CA TYR A 295 -25.48 22.69 5.86
C TYR A 295 -25.21 21.84 4.62
N ASP A 296 -24.06 21.13 4.62
CA ASP A 296 -23.71 20.16 3.59
C ASP A 296 -24.37 18.82 4.00
N PRO A 297 -25.43 18.38 3.29
CA PRO A 297 -26.18 17.22 3.73
C PRO A 297 -25.29 15.98 3.71
N ASP A 298 -25.17 15.33 4.85
CA ASP A 298 -24.61 14.01 4.99
C ASP A 298 -25.75 12.96 4.96
N PRO A 299 -26.07 12.39 3.80
CA PRO A 299 -27.16 11.43 3.67
C PRO A 299 -26.87 10.12 4.40
N GLN A 300 -25.61 9.87 4.73
CA GLN A 300 -25.16 8.64 5.35
C GLN A 300 -25.18 8.69 6.87
N GLY A 301 -25.23 9.89 7.47
CA GLY A 301 -25.34 10.10 8.91
C GLY A 301 -24.09 9.70 9.68
N HIS A 302 -22.93 10.26 9.31
CA HIS A 302 -21.68 9.98 10.02
C HIS A 302 -21.67 10.57 11.44
N VAL A 303 -20.99 9.87 12.35
CA VAL A 303 -20.82 10.30 13.75
C VAL A 303 -19.86 11.51 13.83
N CYS A 304 -18.79 11.49 13.05
CA CYS A 304 -17.77 12.52 13.04
C CYS A 304 -17.98 13.48 11.87
N THR A 305 -18.56 14.65 12.14
CA THR A 305 -18.81 15.73 11.17
C THR A 305 -18.23 17.05 11.65
N ASN A 306 -17.89 17.92 10.70
CA ASN A 306 -17.47 19.30 11.01
C ASN A 306 -18.68 20.20 11.31
N SER A 307 -18.40 21.47 11.62
CA SER A 307 -19.40 22.50 11.89
C SER A 307 -20.37 22.77 10.74
N ASN A 308 -20.14 22.29 9.52
CA ASN A 308 -21.05 22.41 8.39
C ASN A 308 -21.82 21.10 8.11
N GLY A 309 -21.70 20.10 8.98
CA GLY A 309 -22.32 18.78 8.81
C GLY A 309 -21.55 17.83 7.89
N LYS A 310 -20.43 18.25 7.30
CA LYS A 310 -19.63 17.42 6.40
C LYS A 310 -18.82 16.38 7.16
N PRO A 311 -18.80 15.09 6.71
CA PRO A 311 -18.00 14.05 7.34
C PRO A 311 -16.52 14.41 7.43
N PHE A 312 -15.85 14.01 8.51
CA PHE A 312 -14.42 14.20 8.66
C PHE A 312 -13.64 13.45 7.58
N SER A 313 -12.67 14.14 6.97
CA SER A 313 -11.67 13.46 6.17
C SER A 313 -10.55 12.90 7.06
N PRO A 314 -9.85 11.83 6.64
CA PRO A 314 -8.70 11.32 7.36
C PRO A 314 -7.61 12.36 7.63
N ASP A 315 -7.40 13.32 6.70
CA ASP A 315 -6.43 14.39 6.88
C ASP A 315 -6.91 15.42 7.91
N TYR A 316 -8.21 15.75 7.89
CA TYR A 316 -8.79 16.65 8.90
C TYR A 316 -8.55 16.11 10.32
N VAL A 317 -8.80 14.81 10.52
CA VAL A 317 -8.56 14.16 11.82
C VAL A 317 -7.07 14.20 12.20
N SER A 318 -6.15 13.87 11.25
CA SER A 318 -4.71 13.86 11.55
C SER A 318 -4.17 15.24 11.89
N HIS A 319 -4.47 16.24 11.07
CA HIS A 319 -3.99 17.60 11.28
C HIS A 319 -4.68 18.27 12.49
N GLY A 320 -5.98 17.99 12.68
CA GLY A 320 -6.71 18.47 13.86
C GLY A 320 -6.12 17.93 15.15
N PHE A 321 -5.80 16.63 15.18
CA PHE A 321 -5.19 15.99 16.34
C PHE A 321 -3.78 16.54 16.65
N SER A 322 -2.94 16.72 15.64
CA SER A 322 -1.61 17.32 15.83
C SER A 322 -1.70 18.72 16.43
N ARG A 323 -2.61 19.57 15.89
CA ARG A 323 -2.85 20.94 16.39
C ARG A 323 -3.43 20.96 17.79
N LEU A 324 -4.30 20.00 18.15
CA LEU A 324 -4.83 19.84 19.49
C LEU A 324 -3.68 19.58 20.50
N LEU A 325 -2.81 18.62 20.19
CA LEU A 325 -1.68 18.27 21.06
C LEU A 325 -0.74 19.47 21.26
N GLU A 326 -0.43 20.19 20.18
CA GLU A 326 0.41 21.39 20.22
C GLU A 326 -0.21 22.50 21.08
N ARG A 327 -1.52 22.79 20.88
CA ARG A 327 -2.26 23.82 21.62
C ARG A 327 -2.27 23.58 23.13
N HIS A 328 -2.41 22.32 23.53
CA HIS A 328 -2.50 21.94 24.94
C HIS A 328 -1.17 21.46 25.55
N GLY A 329 -0.07 21.59 24.83
CA GLY A 329 1.26 21.19 25.30
C GLY A 329 1.35 19.71 25.67
N LEU A 330 0.62 18.85 24.95
CA LEU A 330 0.65 17.40 25.13
C LEU A 330 1.80 16.78 24.33
N PRO A 331 2.41 15.68 24.80
CA PRO A 331 3.43 14.96 24.04
C PRO A 331 2.92 14.58 22.66
N HIS A 332 3.74 14.83 21.61
CA HIS A 332 3.32 14.57 20.24
C HIS A 332 3.27 13.06 19.96
N ILE A 333 2.07 12.59 19.61
CA ILE A 333 1.80 11.28 19.04
C ILE A 333 0.95 11.43 17.79
N ARG A 334 0.99 10.45 16.90
CA ARG A 334 0.09 10.41 15.73
C ARG A 334 -1.28 9.89 16.13
N PHE A 335 -2.33 10.26 15.43
CA PHE A 335 -3.69 9.78 15.71
C PHE A 335 -3.80 8.25 15.82
N HIS A 336 -3.04 7.50 14.98
CA HIS A 336 -3.06 6.03 15.07
C HIS A 336 -2.46 5.50 16.38
N GLU A 337 -1.65 6.27 17.06
CA GLU A 337 -1.05 5.91 18.34
C GLU A 337 -2.03 5.97 19.52
N LEU A 338 -3.20 6.60 19.35
CA LEU A 338 -4.32 6.47 20.29
C LEU A 338 -4.80 5.02 20.40
N ARG A 339 -4.82 4.31 19.28
CA ARG A 339 -5.15 2.88 19.26
C ARG A 339 -4.05 2.03 19.93
N HIS A 340 -2.79 2.41 19.77
CA HIS A 340 -1.69 1.78 20.53
C HIS A 340 -1.83 2.05 22.02
N THR A 341 -2.20 3.26 22.39
CA THR A 341 -2.52 3.64 23.77
C THR A 341 -3.65 2.77 24.33
N ALA A 342 -4.78 2.66 23.61
CA ALA A 342 -5.88 1.80 24.03
C ALA A 342 -5.43 0.35 24.32
N GLY A 343 -4.66 -0.23 23.40
CA GLY A 343 -4.16 -1.60 23.59
C GLY A 343 -3.15 -1.75 24.71
N SER A 344 -2.26 -0.76 24.92
CA SER A 344 -1.32 -0.73 26.06
C SER A 344 -2.05 -0.62 27.39
N LEU A 345 -3.05 0.25 27.47
CA LEU A 345 -3.86 0.41 28.68
C LEU A 345 -4.64 -0.86 29.03
N LEU A 346 -5.22 -1.53 28.02
CA LEU A 346 -5.91 -2.81 28.23
C LEU A 346 -4.95 -3.91 28.70
N LEU A 347 -3.75 -3.98 28.13
CA LEU A 347 -2.73 -4.95 28.52
C LEU A 347 -2.28 -4.73 29.98
N ASN A 348 -2.00 -3.48 30.36
CA ASN A 348 -1.61 -3.11 31.72
C ASN A 348 -2.72 -3.37 32.75
N ASN A 349 -4.00 -3.43 32.30
CA ASN A 349 -5.13 -3.82 33.11
C ASN A 349 -5.44 -5.33 33.06
N GLY A 350 -4.51 -6.16 32.63
CA GLY A 350 -4.59 -7.62 32.69
C GLY A 350 -5.39 -8.29 31.59
N MET A 351 -5.80 -7.55 30.55
CA MET A 351 -6.48 -8.17 29.41
C MET A 351 -5.53 -9.03 28.59
N SER A 352 -5.98 -10.21 28.18
CA SER A 352 -5.18 -11.10 27.35
C SER A 352 -4.94 -10.51 25.94
N VAL A 353 -3.81 -10.83 25.35
CA VAL A 353 -3.46 -10.40 23.97
C VAL A 353 -4.55 -10.77 22.96
N LYS A 354 -5.24 -11.91 23.16
CA LYS A 354 -6.34 -12.35 22.31
C LYS A 354 -7.55 -11.40 22.42
N GLN A 355 -7.96 -11.04 23.64
CA GLN A 355 -9.06 -10.09 23.88
C GLN A 355 -8.74 -8.71 23.28
N ILE A 356 -7.50 -8.24 23.46
CA ILE A 356 -7.03 -6.97 22.86
C ILE A 356 -7.08 -7.05 21.33
N ALA A 357 -6.61 -8.15 20.73
CA ALA A 357 -6.64 -8.33 19.27
C ALA A 357 -8.08 -8.34 18.74
N GLU A 358 -9.03 -8.96 19.42
CA GLU A 358 -10.45 -8.96 19.07
C GLU A 358 -11.06 -7.56 19.20
N TYR A 359 -10.83 -6.89 20.32
CA TYR A 359 -11.31 -5.52 20.58
C TYR A 359 -10.81 -4.54 19.51
N LEU A 360 -9.54 -4.57 19.22
CA LEU A 360 -8.93 -3.72 18.22
C LEU A 360 -9.25 -4.18 16.79
N GLY A 361 -9.65 -5.42 16.53
CA GLY A 361 -9.85 -5.99 15.20
C GLY A 361 -8.52 -6.16 14.44
N HIS A 362 -7.53 -6.78 15.09
CA HIS A 362 -6.30 -7.21 14.44
C HIS A 362 -6.52 -8.54 13.69
N GLU A 363 -6.12 -8.61 12.45
CA GLU A 363 -6.27 -9.83 11.63
C GLU A 363 -5.39 -10.96 12.16
N LYS A 364 -4.21 -10.63 12.66
CA LYS A 364 -3.24 -11.55 13.25
C LYS A 364 -2.93 -11.13 14.69
N VAL A 365 -2.99 -12.08 15.60
CA VAL A 365 -2.61 -11.88 17.00
C VAL A 365 -1.13 -11.48 17.12
N SER A 366 -0.26 -11.95 16.19
CA SER A 366 1.13 -11.54 16.14
C SER A 366 1.32 -10.02 16.00
N THR A 367 0.40 -9.33 15.32
CA THR A 367 0.45 -7.85 15.22
C THR A 367 0.30 -7.20 16.60
N THR A 368 -0.53 -7.78 17.48
CA THR A 368 -0.68 -7.32 18.86
C THR A 368 0.56 -7.66 19.67
N LEU A 369 1.10 -8.88 19.55
CA LEU A 369 2.33 -9.31 20.21
C LEU A 369 3.53 -8.44 19.82
N ASP A 370 3.73 -8.17 18.54
CA ASP A 370 4.85 -7.36 18.02
C ASP A 370 4.83 -5.92 18.58
N ILE A 371 3.63 -5.37 18.81
CA ILE A 371 3.45 -4.01 19.35
C ILE A 371 3.73 -3.97 20.85
N TYR A 372 3.37 -5.01 21.59
CA TYR A 372 3.40 -5.03 23.06
C TYR A 372 4.52 -5.89 23.67
N ALA A 373 5.33 -6.57 22.85
CA ALA A 373 6.44 -7.41 23.30
C ALA A 373 7.45 -6.69 24.21
N HIS A 374 7.54 -5.37 24.10
CA HIS A 374 8.47 -4.55 24.88
C HIS A 374 7.94 -4.09 26.24
N ILE A 375 6.63 -4.20 26.50
CA ILE A 375 5.98 -3.69 27.75
C ILE A 375 6.05 -4.73 28.89
N ASP A 376 6.54 -5.94 28.63
CA ASP A 376 6.31 -7.15 29.41
C ASP A 376 7.27 -7.38 30.60
N PHE A 377 7.99 -6.38 31.10
CA PHE A 377 8.87 -6.60 32.27
C PHE A 377 8.07 -6.76 33.58
N GLU A 378 6.97 -6.03 33.74
CA GLU A 378 6.06 -6.21 34.88
C GLU A 378 5.26 -7.51 34.78
N GLY A 379 4.82 -7.90 33.57
CA GLY A 379 4.20 -9.18 33.32
C GLY A 379 5.11 -10.38 33.63
N LYS A 380 6.40 -10.27 33.31
CA LYS A 380 7.40 -11.30 33.68
C LYS A 380 7.57 -11.40 35.19
N ARG A 381 7.54 -10.27 35.89
CA ARG A 381 7.61 -10.24 37.36
C ARG A 381 6.37 -10.83 38.00
N ALA A 382 5.17 -10.49 37.49
CA ALA A 382 3.90 -11.05 37.95
C ALA A 382 3.82 -12.57 37.68
N THR A 383 4.28 -13.02 36.51
CA THR A 383 4.36 -14.45 36.15
C THR A 383 5.31 -15.19 37.09
N ALA A 384 6.48 -14.64 37.39
CA ALA A 384 7.41 -15.25 38.35
C ALA A 384 6.83 -15.31 39.75
N GLN A 385 6.12 -14.26 40.20
CA GLN A 385 5.42 -14.24 41.51
C GLN A 385 4.28 -15.25 41.54
N ALA A 386 3.45 -15.35 40.49
CA ALA A 386 2.38 -16.31 40.38
C ALA A 386 2.91 -17.75 40.48
N MET A 387 3.99 -18.05 39.76
CA MET A 387 4.64 -19.36 39.80
C MET A 387 5.19 -19.66 41.22
N GLY A 388 5.80 -18.67 41.90
CA GLY A 388 6.23 -18.81 43.29
C GLY A 388 5.09 -19.06 44.28
N ASN A 389 3.91 -18.48 44.04
CA ASN A 389 2.74 -18.65 44.88
C ASN A 389 2.07 -20.04 44.74
N ILE A 390 2.15 -20.65 43.54
CA ILE A 390 1.66 -22.02 43.32
C ILE A 390 2.37 -23.02 44.26
N PHE A 391 3.68 -22.84 44.45
CA PHE A 391 4.48 -23.74 45.30
C PHE A 391 4.50 -23.34 46.80
N LYS A 392 4.00 -22.15 47.15
CA LYS A 392 3.85 -21.75 48.57
C LYS A 392 2.53 -22.21 49.19
N ASN A 393 1.53 -22.49 48.39
CA ASN A 393 0.20 -22.92 48.81
C ASN A 393 -0.01 -24.44 48.66
N SER A 394 1.06 -25.18 48.36
CA SER A 394 1.12 -26.65 48.38
C SER A 394 1.80 -27.15 49.65
#